data_7bc6502752a820a575fa3474e7946ebe
#
_entry.id   7bc6502752a820a575fa3474e7946ebe
#
_cell.length_a   1.000
_cell.length_b   1.000
_cell.length_c   1.000
_cell.angle_alpha   90.00
_cell.angle_beta   90.00
_cell.angle_gamma   90.00
#
_symmetry.space_group_name_H-M   'P 1'
#
loop_
_entity.id
_entity.type
_entity.pdbx_description
1 polymer ?
#
loop_
_entity_poly.entity_id
_entity_poly.type
_entity_poly.pdbx_seq_one_letter_code
_entity_poly.pdbx_strand_id
1 'polypeptide(L)'
;MSEEILINITPMESRVAVVENGVLQEVHVERTQKRGIVGNIYKGKVVRVLPGMQAAFVDIGLERAAFIHAGEIASRDGASSDNISALVHEGQSLVVQVTKDPIGTKGARLTTQLSVPSRYLVYMPRTSHVGISLKIEEEAERERLKRVVAECVASEGIVEVGGFILRTAAEGAGADEILMDIRYVRRLWEQIRGQMQTASTPTVIYEDLSLALRTLRDLVSPKIEKIRIDSRETFQKIVQFVEELMPEIADRLEHYPGERPIFDLYGVEDEVQKALERKVPLKSGGYLIVDPAEAMSTIDVNTGAFVGHRNLEETIFKTNLEAAITIARQLRLRNLGGIIIIDFIDMEDEEHQRQVLRTLEKQLERDHAKTNIIGITELGLVQMTRKRLGTGLLEAFSTTCTHCAGRGLIVHSEPVEVRPSDDSGRDGSSKRSRRKKSGRADAPAAETKAPAQEHPLFRAMHAHIHENDDVEVVDVHRQAEDEGRADAYAARLVHVPEHQHDGQEVRHRR
;
A
#
# COMPACT_ATOMS: atom_id res chain seq x y z
N MET A 1 10.37 1.52 -26.46
CA MET A 1 10.25 0.46 -25.45
C MET A 1 8.77 0.13 -25.39
N SER A 2 8.40 -1.13 -25.63
CA SER A 2 7.00 -1.56 -25.64
C SER A 2 6.57 -1.87 -24.20
N GLU A 3 5.57 -1.14 -23.72
CA GLU A 3 4.95 -1.40 -22.42
C GLU A 3 3.52 -1.90 -22.65
N GLU A 4 3.16 -2.99 -22.00
CA GLU A 4 1.84 -3.60 -22.11
C GLU A 4 1.23 -3.82 -20.71
N ILE A 5 -0.08 -3.64 -20.59
CA ILE A 5 -0.84 -3.98 -19.40
C ILE A 5 -1.66 -5.24 -19.70
N LEU A 6 -1.52 -6.25 -18.85
CA LEU A 6 -2.28 -7.49 -18.92
C LEU A 6 -3.24 -7.54 -17.74
N ILE A 7 -4.51 -7.75 -18.00
CA ILE A 7 -5.58 -7.82 -17.00
C ILE A 7 -6.19 -9.22 -17.03
N ASN A 8 -6.05 -9.94 -15.92
CA ASN A 8 -6.59 -11.26 -15.71
C ASN A 8 -7.70 -11.20 -14.64
N ILE A 9 -8.88 -11.65 -14.97
CA ILE A 9 -10.06 -11.57 -14.11
C ILE A 9 -10.62 -12.97 -13.86
N THR A 10 -10.74 -13.30 -12.59
CA THR A 10 -11.46 -14.48 -12.11
C THR A 10 -12.59 -14.06 -11.15
N PRO A 11 -13.56 -14.93 -10.84
CA PRO A 11 -14.61 -14.59 -9.86
C PRO A 11 -14.07 -14.24 -8.46
N MET A 12 -12.88 -14.75 -8.12
CA MET A 12 -12.30 -14.59 -6.77
C MET A 12 -11.31 -13.44 -6.66
N GLU A 13 -10.66 -13.06 -7.78
CA GLU A 13 -9.64 -12.03 -7.79
C GLU A 13 -9.47 -11.38 -9.18
N SER A 14 -9.02 -10.14 -9.15
CA SER A 14 -8.55 -9.39 -10.31
C SER A 14 -7.05 -9.21 -10.18
N ARG A 15 -6.31 -9.47 -11.26
CA ARG A 15 -4.86 -9.33 -11.31
C ARG A 15 -4.46 -8.46 -12.50
N VAL A 16 -3.50 -7.58 -12.28
CA VAL A 16 -2.97 -6.71 -13.33
C VAL A 16 -1.47 -6.82 -13.34
N ALA A 17 -0.89 -7.06 -14.51
CA ALA A 17 0.55 -7.12 -14.73
C ALA A 17 0.99 -6.02 -15.70
N VAL A 18 2.08 -5.32 -15.39
CA VAL A 18 2.76 -4.39 -16.27
C VAL A 18 4.02 -5.06 -16.81
N VAL A 19 4.10 -5.17 -18.12
CA VAL A 19 5.18 -5.85 -18.83
C VAL A 19 5.92 -4.85 -19.72
N GLU A 20 7.23 -4.71 -19.54
CA GLU A 20 8.11 -3.86 -20.34
C GLU A 20 9.04 -4.75 -21.18
N ASN A 21 8.96 -4.64 -22.52
CA ASN A 21 9.78 -5.43 -23.45
C ASN A 21 9.73 -6.96 -23.17
N GLY A 22 8.55 -7.49 -22.80
CA GLY A 22 8.37 -8.89 -22.48
C GLY A 22 8.83 -9.30 -21.06
N VAL A 23 9.24 -8.36 -20.22
CA VAL A 23 9.68 -8.62 -18.84
C VAL A 23 8.69 -8.02 -17.84
N LEU A 24 8.20 -8.84 -16.94
CA LEU A 24 7.29 -8.41 -15.87
C LEU A 24 7.96 -7.39 -14.94
N GLN A 25 7.31 -6.25 -14.73
CA GLN A 25 7.78 -5.16 -13.87
C GLN A 25 6.95 -4.98 -12.62
N GLU A 26 5.62 -5.07 -12.75
CA GLU A 26 4.69 -4.87 -11.64
C GLU A 26 3.55 -5.88 -11.70
N VAL A 27 3.08 -6.32 -10.53
CA VAL A 27 1.86 -7.11 -10.38
C VAL A 27 1.02 -6.53 -9.27
N HIS A 28 -0.24 -6.30 -9.56
CA HIS A 28 -1.24 -5.87 -8.60
C HIS A 28 -2.32 -6.94 -8.49
N VAL A 29 -2.74 -7.23 -7.27
CA VAL A 29 -3.76 -8.26 -6.98
C VAL A 29 -4.81 -7.69 -6.05
N GLU A 30 -6.08 -7.83 -6.42
CA GLU A 30 -7.23 -7.47 -5.59
C GLU A 30 -8.17 -8.67 -5.46
N ARG A 31 -8.37 -9.14 -4.24
CA ARG A 31 -9.29 -10.23 -3.96
C ARG A 31 -10.69 -9.69 -3.68
N THR A 32 -11.71 -10.27 -4.33
CA THR A 32 -13.11 -9.86 -4.20
C THR A 32 -13.57 -9.79 -2.74
N GLN A 33 -13.17 -10.77 -1.91
CA GLN A 33 -13.54 -10.83 -0.49
C GLN A 33 -12.87 -9.77 0.40
N LYS A 34 -11.75 -9.19 -0.05
CA LYS A 34 -10.99 -8.18 0.70
C LYS A 34 -11.18 -6.76 0.15
N ARG A 35 -12.07 -6.60 -0.84
CA ARG A 35 -12.36 -5.28 -1.39
C ARG A 35 -13.14 -4.46 -0.38
N GLY A 36 -12.55 -3.33 0.06
CA GLY A 36 -13.19 -2.36 0.92
C GLY A 36 -14.20 -1.48 0.19
N ILE A 37 -14.90 -0.65 0.94
CA ILE A 37 -15.87 0.33 0.43
C ILE A 37 -15.38 1.79 0.61
N VAL A 38 -14.15 1.98 1.08
CA VAL A 38 -13.54 3.32 1.19
C VAL A 38 -13.54 3.99 -0.17
N GLY A 39 -13.95 5.28 -0.21
CA GLY A 39 -14.10 6.03 -1.46
C GLY A 39 -15.51 5.99 -2.05
N ASN A 40 -16.31 4.98 -1.75
CA ASN A 40 -17.69 4.88 -2.22
C ASN A 40 -18.54 6.03 -1.72
N ILE A 41 -19.44 6.53 -2.58
CA ILE A 41 -20.39 7.60 -2.26
C ILE A 41 -21.79 7.00 -2.20
N TYR A 42 -22.50 7.30 -1.13
CA TYR A 42 -23.86 6.83 -0.89
C TYR A 42 -24.82 8.00 -0.67
N LYS A 43 -26.07 7.82 -1.05
CA LYS A 43 -27.19 8.62 -0.56
C LYS A 43 -27.81 7.87 0.61
N GLY A 44 -27.43 8.26 1.85
CA GLY A 44 -27.86 7.60 3.08
C GLY A 44 -28.96 8.35 3.80
N LYS A 45 -29.58 7.70 4.79
CA LYS A 45 -30.60 8.26 5.66
C LYS A 45 -30.11 8.30 7.10
N VAL A 46 -30.21 9.44 7.77
CA VAL A 46 -29.90 9.57 9.19
C VAL A 46 -30.92 8.78 9.99
N VAL A 47 -30.47 7.76 10.71
CA VAL A 47 -31.34 6.89 11.54
C VAL A 47 -31.33 7.27 13.01
N ARG A 48 -30.25 7.88 13.48
CA ARG A 48 -30.14 8.32 14.88
C ARG A 48 -29.09 9.42 15.03
N VAL A 49 -29.42 10.45 15.82
CA VAL A 49 -28.49 11.51 16.21
C VAL A 49 -28.07 11.31 17.67
N LEU A 50 -26.78 11.42 17.97
CA LEU A 50 -26.18 11.22 19.29
C LEU A 50 -25.47 12.51 19.74
N PRO A 51 -26.16 13.47 20.34
CA PRO A 51 -25.56 14.76 20.74
C PRO A 51 -24.40 14.62 21.71
N GLY A 52 -24.47 13.67 22.65
CA GLY A 52 -23.40 13.42 23.62
C GLY A 52 -22.10 12.92 23.02
N MET A 53 -22.13 12.35 21.80
CA MET A 53 -20.95 11.90 21.04
C MET A 53 -20.63 12.80 19.85
N GLN A 54 -21.36 13.88 19.66
CA GLN A 54 -21.26 14.78 18.49
C GLN A 54 -21.25 14.01 17.17
N ALA A 55 -22.14 13.02 17.02
CA ALA A 55 -22.15 12.09 15.91
C ALA A 55 -23.57 11.65 15.53
N ALA A 56 -23.71 11.06 14.34
CA ALA A 56 -24.97 10.46 13.90
C ALA A 56 -24.69 9.09 13.22
N PHE A 57 -25.70 8.21 13.33
CA PHE A 57 -25.73 6.98 12.55
C PHE A 57 -26.53 7.23 11.26
N VAL A 58 -25.97 6.73 10.14
CA VAL A 58 -26.53 6.87 8.80
C VAL A 58 -26.69 5.49 8.19
N ASP A 59 -27.90 5.17 7.76
CA ASP A 59 -28.17 3.98 6.96
C ASP A 59 -27.74 4.27 5.51
N ILE A 60 -26.79 3.49 5.02
CA ILE A 60 -26.28 3.54 3.65
C ILE A 60 -26.59 2.28 2.83
N GLY A 61 -27.50 1.42 3.35
CA GLY A 61 -27.91 0.17 2.72
C GLY A 61 -27.02 -1.04 3.04
N LEU A 62 -26.17 -0.95 4.06
CA LEU A 62 -25.37 -2.06 4.59
C LEU A 62 -26.04 -2.69 5.81
N GLU A 63 -25.60 -3.90 6.18
CA GLU A 63 -26.11 -4.60 7.39
C GLU A 63 -26.04 -3.74 8.66
N ARG A 64 -25.03 -2.86 8.74
CA ARG A 64 -24.81 -1.99 9.89
C ARG A 64 -24.83 -0.54 9.47
N ALA A 65 -25.52 0.29 10.27
CA ALA A 65 -25.51 1.73 10.09
C ALA A 65 -24.07 2.27 10.20
N ALA A 66 -23.73 3.15 9.28
CA ALA A 66 -22.45 3.83 9.26
C ALA A 66 -22.45 5.04 10.21
N PHE A 67 -21.28 5.55 10.53
CA PHE A 67 -21.08 6.59 11.55
C PHE A 67 -20.49 7.86 10.92
N ILE A 68 -21.06 9.02 11.26
CA ILE A 68 -20.54 10.33 10.87
C ILE A 68 -20.37 11.23 12.09
N HIS A 69 -19.23 11.89 12.22
CA HIS A 69 -18.96 12.86 13.28
C HIS A 69 -19.32 14.28 12.83
N ALA A 70 -19.67 15.20 13.74
CA ALA A 70 -20.02 16.58 13.42
C ALA A 70 -18.95 17.28 12.56
N GLY A 71 -17.66 17.13 12.89
CA GLY A 71 -16.56 17.70 12.13
C GLY A 71 -16.40 17.18 10.69
N GLU A 72 -17.07 16.06 10.32
CA GLU A 72 -17.08 15.52 8.97
C GLU A 72 -18.27 16.02 8.13
N ILE A 73 -19.15 16.82 8.74
CA ILE A 73 -20.30 17.39 8.06
C ILE A 73 -19.97 18.82 7.64
N ALA A 74 -19.94 19.06 6.32
CA ALA A 74 -19.76 20.40 5.80
C ALA A 74 -20.98 21.26 6.15
N SER A 75 -20.75 22.36 6.86
CA SER A 75 -21.79 23.36 7.14
C SER A 75 -22.20 24.10 5.87
N ARG A 76 -23.49 24.45 5.75
CA ARG A 76 -23.99 25.25 4.63
C ARG A 76 -23.45 26.69 4.62
N ASP A 77 -23.08 27.22 5.79
CA ASP A 77 -22.69 28.60 5.99
C ASP A 77 -21.19 28.80 6.20
N GLY A 78 -20.36 27.75 5.98
CA GLY A 78 -18.91 27.83 6.14
C GLY A 78 -18.44 27.91 7.61
N ALA A 79 -19.36 28.01 8.58
CA ALA A 79 -19.04 27.99 10.00
C ALA A 79 -18.97 26.53 10.49
N SER A 80 -17.86 26.11 11.04
CA SER A 80 -17.75 24.79 11.71
C SER A 80 -18.63 24.82 12.97
N SER A 81 -19.75 24.11 12.95
CA SER A 81 -20.54 23.87 14.15
C SER A 81 -20.16 22.50 14.72
N ASP A 82 -19.70 22.48 15.95
CA ASP A 82 -19.43 21.21 16.66
C ASP A 82 -20.72 20.56 17.16
N ASN A 83 -21.89 21.18 16.98
CA ASN A 83 -23.16 20.65 17.44
C ASN A 83 -23.85 19.81 16.34
N ILE A 84 -23.80 18.50 16.46
CA ILE A 84 -24.40 17.55 15.53
C ILE A 84 -25.91 17.80 15.31
N SER A 85 -26.65 18.17 16.37
CA SER A 85 -28.09 18.41 16.29
C SER A 85 -28.46 19.65 15.47
N ALA A 86 -27.54 20.60 15.30
CA ALA A 86 -27.72 21.76 14.42
C ALA A 86 -27.42 21.41 12.96
N LEU A 87 -26.61 20.37 12.70
CA LEU A 87 -26.17 19.98 11.38
C LEU A 87 -27.10 18.99 10.68
N VAL A 88 -27.65 18.02 11.46
CA VAL A 88 -28.48 16.94 10.92
C VAL A 88 -29.61 16.56 11.87
N HIS A 89 -30.70 16.02 11.31
CA HIS A 89 -31.84 15.48 12.05
C HIS A 89 -32.20 14.07 11.57
N GLU A 90 -32.88 13.31 12.42
CA GLU A 90 -33.32 11.94 12.09
C GLU A 90 -34.27 11.96 10.88
N GLY A 91 -34.11 10.98 10.01
CA GLY A 91 -34.89 10.89 8.77
C GLY A 91 -34.32 11.69 7.60
N GLN A 92 -33.36 12.57 7.82
CA GLN A 92 -32.72 13.38 6.78
C GLN A 92 -31.91 12.52 5.81
N SER A 93 -32.02 12.83 4.51
CA SER A 93 -31.16 12.24 3.48
C SER A 93 -29.85 13.02 3.37
N LEU A 94 -28.73 12.30 3.37
CA LEU A 94 -27.38 12.85 3.23
C LEU A 94 -26.64 12.16 2.09
N VAL A 95 -25.86 12.92 1.32
CA VAL A 95 -24.84 12.35 0.44
C VAL A 95 -23.53 12.30 1.20
N VAL A 96 -22.98 11.09 1.33
CA VAL A 96 -21.83 10.80 2.17
C VAL A 96 -20.83 9.91 1.46
N GLN A 97 -19.55 10.07 1.78
CA GLN A 97 -18.46 9.25 1.28
C GLN A 97 -17.85 8.44 2.43
N VAL A 98 -17.48 7.20 2.15
CA VAL A 98 -16.82 6.33 3.14
C VAL A 98 -15.35 6.70 3.24
N THR A 99 -14.88 6.98 4.47
CA THR A 99 -13.48 7.30 4.77
C THR A 99 -12.72 6.14 5.42
N LYS A 100 -13.44 5.23 6.13
CA LYS A 100 -12.88 4.01 6.70
C LYS A 100 -13.88 2.88 6.57
N ASP A 101 -13.37 1.69 6.25
CA ASP A 101 -14.17 0.46 6.19
C ASP A 101 -14.77 0.09 7.55
N PRO A 102 -15.87 -0.67 7.57
CA PRO A 102 -16.38 -1.26 8.79
C PRO A 102 -15.34 -2.25 9.36
N ILE A 103 -15.08 -2.17 10.67
CA ILE A 103 -14.11 -3.04 11.35
C ILE A 103 -14.77 -3.69 12.57
N GLY A 104 -14.76 -5.01 12.62
CA GLY A 104 -15.33 -5.78 13.73
C GLY A 104 -16.82 -5.43 13.96
N THR A 105 -17.14 -4.84 15.11
CA THR A 105 -18.50 -4.40 15.46
C THR A 105 -18.84 -2.97 15.04
N LYS A 106 -17.85 -2.19 14.55
CA LYS A 106 -18.03 -0.78 14.19
C LYS A 106 -18.47 -0.65 12.73
N GLY A 107 -19.47 0.20 12.46
CA GLY A 107 -19.88 0.57 11.09
C GLY A 107 -18.85 1.45 10.39
N ALA A 108 -19.01 1.62 9.06
CA ALA A 108 -18.15 2.46 8.24
C ALA A 108 -18.14 3.91 8.75
N ARG A 109 -17.00 4.60 8.59
CA ARG A 109 -16.89 6.03 8.89
C ARG A 109 -17.20 6.86 7.63
N LEU A 110 -17.97 7.92 7.81
CA LEU A 110 -18.46 8.74 6.72
C LEU A 110 -17.99 10.20 6.84
N THR A 111 -17.97 10.88 5.68
CA THR A 111 -17.83 12.34 5.56
C THR A 111 -18.81 12.89 4.52
N THR A 112 -19.23 14.13 4.67
CA THR A 112 -19.97 14.87 3.61
C THR A 112 -19.03 15.69 2.73
N GLN A 113 -17.73 15.73 3.05
CA GLN A 113 -16.70 16.37 2.23
C GLN A 113 -16.29 15.41 1.12
N LEU A 114 -17.02 15.44 0.01
CA LEU A 114 -16.79 14.55 -1.12
C LEU A 114 -15.46 14.88 -1.80
N SER A 115 -14.74 13.84 -2.20
CA SER A 115 -13.50 13.92 -2.94
C SER A 115 -13.47 12.89 -4.07
N VAL A 116 -13.04 13.31 -5.25
CA VAL A 116 -12.93 12.44 -6.43
C VAL A 116 -11.46 12.38 -6.85
N PRO A 117 -10.76 11.28 -6.54
CA PRO A 117 -9.35 11.16 -6.87
C PRO A 117 -9.13 10.80 -8.33
N SER A 118 -8.08 11.38 -8.92
CA SER A 118 -7.48 10.95 -10.17
C SER A 118 -5.99 10.65 -9.99
N ARG A 119 -5.24 10.54 -11.07
CA ARG A 119 -3.82 10.22 -11.02
C ARG A 119 -3.00 11.33 -10.34
N TYR A 120 -3.13 12.56 -10.80
CA TYR A 120 -2.33 13.71 -10.38
C TYR A 120 -3.02 14.63 -9.39
N LEU A 121 -4.34 14.58 -9.32
CA LEU A 121 -5.12 15.49 -8.49
C LEU A 121 -6.29 14.78 -7.78
N VAL A 122 -6.85 15.48 -6.79
CA VAL A 122 -8.12 15.14 -6.14
C VAL A 122 -9.05 16.33 -6.33
N TYR A 123 -10.19 16.09 -6.94
CA TYR A 123 -11.22 17.09 -7.10
C TYR A 123 -12.12 17.18 -5.87
N MET A 124 -12.36 18.39 -5.38
CA MET A 124 -13.20 18.68 -4.22
C MET A 124 -14.34 19.62 -4.62
N PRO A 125 -15.55 19.08 -4.84
CA PRO A 125 -16.65 19.89 -5.44
C PRO A 125 -17.13 21.04 -4.57
N ARG A 126 -16.87 21.01 -3.26
CA ARG A 126 -17.35 21.99 -2.27
C ARG A 126 -16.33 23.03 -1.84
N THR A 127 -15.13 22.97 -2.36
CA THR A 127 -14.06 23.95 -2.11
C THR A 127 -13.78 24.74 -3.39
N SER A 128 -13.15 25.90 -3.28
CA SER A 128 -12.82 26.72 -4.45
C SER A 128 -11.33 27.01 -4.59
N HIS A 129 -10.46 26.37 -3.76
CA HIS A 129 -9.03 26.66 -3.81
C HIS A 129 -8.22 25.51 -4.39
N VAL A 130 -7.02 25.84 -4.90
CA VAL A 130 -6.04 24.86 -5.37
C VAL A 130 -5.02 24.63 -4.27
N GLY A 131 -5.02 23.41 -3.71
CA GLY A 131 -4.02 22.94 -2.75
C GLY A 131 -2.93 22.12 -3.44
N ILE A 132 -1.76 22.03 -2.82
CA ILE A 132 -0.66 21.18 -3.27
C ILE A 132 -0.20 20.33 -2.11
N SER A 133 0.08 19.04 -2.39
CA SER A 133 0.62 18.13 -1.39
C SER A 133 1.83 18.75 -0.67
N LEU A 134 1.83 18.70 0.66
CA LEU A 134 2.97 19.16 1.47
C LEU A 134 4.26 18.35 1.21
N LYS A 135 4.14 17.20 0.55
CA LYS A 135 5.28 16.36 0.16
C LYS A 135 6.02 16.84 -1.09
N ILE A 136 5.49 17.83 -1.80
CA ILE A 136 6.20 18.56 -2.86
C ILE A 136 6.84 19.76 -2.15
N GLU A 137 8.13 19.66 -1.86
CA GLU A 137 8.84 20.61 -1.01
C GLU A 137 9.38 21.81 -1.79
N GLU A 138 9.68 21.63 -3.10
CA GLU A 138 10.23 22.66 -3.94
C GLU A 138 9.20 23.75 -4.28
N GLU A 139 9.42 24.97 -3.80
CA GLU A 139 8.47 26.08 -3.97
C GLU A 139 8.31 26.49 -5.46
N ALA A 140 9.38 26.39 -6.25
CA ALA A 140 9.33 26.65 -7.68
C ALA A 140 8.37 25.69 -8.39
N GLU A 141 8.41 24.40 -8.03
CA GLU A 141 7.50 23.38 -8.55
C GLU A 141 6.07 23.59 -8.08
N ARG A 142 5.87 23.96 -6.82
CA ARG A 142 4.52 24.30 -6.29
C ARG A 142 3.89 25.44 -7.06
N GLU A 143 4.63 26.53 -7.30
CA GLU A 143 4.14 27.67 -8.10
C GLU A 143 3.92 27.30 -9.57
N ARG A 144 4.79 26.46 -10.15
CA ARG A 144 4.58 25.93 -11.50
C ARG A 144 3.25 25.16 -11.60
N LEU A 145 3.02 24.23 -10.68
CA LEU A 145 1.80 23.40 -10.66
C LEU A 145 0.53 24.23 -10.45
N LYS A 146 0.53 25.23 -9.56
CA LYS A 146 -0.62 26.16 -9.39
C LYS A 146 -0.94 26.86 -10.71
N ARG A 147 0.07 27.37 -11.39
CA ARG A 147 -0.07 28.07 -12.66
C ARG A 147 -0.64 27.16 -13.75
N VAL A 148 -0.09 25.95 -13.88
CA VAL A 148 -0.58 24.96 -14.85
C VAL A 148 -2.04 24.62 -14.62
N VAL A 149 -2.46 24.36 -13.38
CA VAL A 149 -3.89 24.10 -13.08
C VAL A 149 -4.75 25.29 -13.43
N ALA A 150 -4.34 26.52 -13.11
CA ALA A 150 -5.10 27.72 -13.44
C ALA A 150 -5.26 27.91 -14.96
N GLU A 151 -4.20 27.68 -15.73
CA GLU A 151 -4.21 27.72 -17.19
C GLU A 151 -5.13 26.63 -17.79
N CYS A 152 -5.04 25.40 -17.28
CA CYS A 152 -5.90 24.29 -17.72
C CYS A 152 -7.37 24.56 -17.41
N VAL A 153 -7.70 25.08 -16.22
CA VAL A 153 -9.07 25.44 -15.84
C VAL A 153 -9.61 26.56 -16.73
N ALA A 154 -8.78 27.57 -17.02
CA ALA A 154 -9.16 28.69 -17.90
C ALA A 154 -9.38 28.21 -19.35
N SER A 155 -8.54 27.32 -19.87
CA SER A 155 -8.65 26.78 -21.24
C SER A 155 -9.94 25.97 -21.46
N GLU A 156 -10.42 25.28 -20.40
CA GLU A 156 -11.65 24.49 -20.44
C GLU A 156 -12.94 25.31 -20.21
N GLY A 157 -12.83 26.61 -19.97
CA GLY A 157 -13.97 27.48 -19.73
C GLY A 157 -14.83 27.08 -18.53
N ILE A 158 -14.20 26.56 -17.46
CA ILE A 158 -14.89 26.01 -16.29
C ILE A 158 -15.41 27.18 -15.44
N VAL A 159 -16.73 27.37 -15.38
CA VAL A 159 -17.38 28.45 -14.63
C VAL A 159 -17.62 28.06 -13.15
N GLU A 160 -18.05 26.83 -12.89
CA GLU A 160 -18.18 26.27 -11.54
C GLU A 160 -16.92 25.48 -11.17
N VAL A 161 -15.95 26.17 -10.64
CA VAL A 161 -14.67 25.56 -10.27
C VAL A 161 -14.77 25.02 -8.85
N GLY A 162 -14.85 23.71 -8.70
CA GLY A 162 -14.48 23.06 -7.44
C GLY A 162 -13.00 23.24 -7.15
N GLY A 163 -12.54 22.88 -5.95
CA GLY A 163 -11.12 22.90 -5.60
C GLY A 163 -10.39 21.70 -6.16
N PHE A 164 -9.08 21.84 -6.28
CA PHE A 164 -8.18 20.76 -6.65
C PHE A 164 -7.06 20.63 -5.60
N ILE A 165 -6.72 19.41 -5.23
CA ILE A 165 -5.52 19.12 -4.45
C ILE A 165 -4.58 18.31 -5.34
N LEU A 166 -3.44 18.88 -5.70
CA LEU A 166 -2.41 18.16 -6.44
C LEU A 166 -1.72 17.15 -5.54
N ARG A 167 -1.67 15.92 -6.02
CA ARG A 167 -1.00 14.80 -5.34
C ARG A 167 0.51 14.86 -5.56
N THR A 168 1.26 14.12 -4.78
CA THR A 168 2.71 13.99 -4.96
C THR A 168 3.09 13.48 -6.36
N ALA A 169 2.23 12.68 -6.98
CA ALA A 169 2.44 12.18 -8.35
C ALA A 169 2.44 13.28 -9.42
N ALA A 170 1.95 14.48 -9.11
CA ALA A 170 1.96 15.63 -10.02
C ALA A 170 3.32 16.31 -10.14
N GLU A 171 4.28 15.99 -9.26
CA GLU A 171 5.65 16.50 -9.33
C GLU A 171 6.28 16.13 -10.68
N GLY A 172 6.71 17.13 -11.45
CA GLY A 172 7.26 16.94 -12.80
C GLY A 172 6.24 16.67 -13.91
N ALA A 173 4.93 16.52 -13.61
CA ALA A 173 3.92 16.28 -14.63
C ALA A 173 3.76 17.46 -15.60
N GLY A 174 3.52 17.15 -16.89
CA GLY A 174 3.26 18.13 -17.93
C GLY A 174 1.87 18.75 -17.88
N ALA A 175 1.68 19.88 -18.56
CA ALA A 175 0.39 20.55 -18.63
C ALA A 175 -0.70 19.67 -19.27
N ASP A 176 -0.35 18.92 -20.33
CA ASP A 176 -1.30 18.04 -21.03
C ASP A 176 -1.78 16.90 -20.12
N GLU A 177 -0.91 16.33 -19.30
CA GLU A 177 -1.26 15.27 -18.35
C GLU A 177 -2.22 15.78 -17.26
N ILE A 178 -1.96 16.97 -16.74
CA ILE A 178 -2.84 17.62 -15.75
C ILE A 178 -4.19 18.01 -16.38
N LEU A 179 -4.18 18.45 -17.63
CA LEU A 179 -5.40 18.78 -18.39
C LEU A 179 -6.29 17.54 -18.60
N MET A 180 -5.69 16.41 -18.99
CA MET A 180 -6.41 15.13 -19.13
C MET A 180 -7.06 14.73 -17.80
N ASP A 181 -6.34 14.88 -16.71
CA ASP A 181 -6.80 14.54 -15.38
C ASP A 181 -7.98 15.43 -14.92
N ILE A 182 -7.92 16.73 -15.22
CA ILE A 182 -9.02 17.68 -14.97
C ILE A 182 -10.27 17.30 -15.79
N ARG A 183 -10.09 16.95 -17.07
CA ARG A 183 -11.19 16.48 -17.93
C ARG A 183 -11.85 15.21 -17.40
N TYR A 184 -11.03 14.25 -16.95
CA TYR A 184 -11.49 13.00 -16.35
C TYR A 184 -12.36 13.26 -15.12
N VAL A 185 -11.85 14.00 -14.10
CA VAL A 185 -12.61 14.23 -12.86
C VAL A 185 -13.88 15.03 -13.08
N ARG A 186 -13.90 15.94 -14.07
CA ARG A 186 -15.12 16.69 -14.45
C ARG A 186 -16.20 15.77 -14.98
N ARG A 187 -15.87 14.93 -15.99
CA ARG A 187 -16.83 13.97 -16.55
C ARG A 187 -17.36 13.03 -15.47
N LEU A 188 -16.47 12.50 -14.64
CA LEU A 188 -16.86 11.64 -13.52
C LEU A 188 -17.75 12.38 -12.51
N TRP A 189 -17.41 13.62 -12.17
CA TRP A 189 -18.24 14.41 -11.24
C TRP A 189 -19.64 14.72 -11.82
N GLU A 190 -19.74 15.00 -13.09
CA GLU A 190 -21.04 15.22 -13.77
C GLU A 190 -21.91 13.97 -13.70
N GLN A 191 -21.36 12.78 -13.91
CA GLN A 191 -22.08 11.51 -13.74
C GLN A 191 -22.54 11.32 -12.28
N ILE A 192 -21.64 11.51 -11.31
CA ILE A 192 -21.98 11.42 -9.88
C ILE A 192 -23.09 12.40 -9.52
N ARG A 193 -22.99 13.65 -9.96
CA ARG A 193 -23.99 14.70 -9.71
C ARG A 193 -25.36 14.34 -10.31
N GLY A 194 -25.38 13.78 -11.50
CA GLY A 194 -26.62 13.29 -12.12
C GLY A 194 -27.27 12.19 -11.30
N GLN A 195 -26.50 11.22 -10.83
CA GLN A 195 -27.01 10.12 -9.98
C GLN A 195 -27.48 10.62 -8.60
N MET A 196 -26.79 11.60 -7.99
CA MET A 196 -27.23 12.19 -6.72
C MET A 196 -28.63 12.78 -6.78
N GLN A 197 -29.06 13.33 -7.94
CA GLN A 197 -30.37 13.91 -8.11
C GLN A 197 -31.47 12.87 -8.26
N THR A 198 -31.21 11.78 -8.96
CA THR A 198 -32.20 10.75 -9.34
C THR A 198 -32.28 9.57 -8.37
N ALA A 199 -31.23 9.31 -7.60
CA ALA A 199 -31.14 8.14 -6.72
C ALA A 199 -32.14 8.18 -5.56
N SER A 200 -32.72 7.03 -5.22
CA SER A 200 -33.51 6.81 -4.00
C SER A 200 -32.59 6.73 -2.76
N THR A 201 -33.17 6.68 -1.57
CA THR A 201 -32.42 6.58 -0.30
C THR A 201 -32.91 5.36 0.49
N PRO A 202 -32.03 4.43 0.98
CA PRO A 202 -30.58 4.43 0.81
C PRO A 202 -30.16 3.80 -0.52
N THR A 203 -29.08 4.31 -1.15
CA THR A 203 -28.47 3.68 -2.35
C THR A 203 -27.04 4.13 -2.55
N VAL A 204 -26.24 3.30 -3.24
CA VAL A 204 -24.91 3.66 -3.72
C VAL A 204 -25.03 4.61 -4.91
N ILE A 205 -24.29 5.72 -4.92
CA ILE A 205 -24.20 6.68 -6.02
C ILE A 205 -22.96 6.43 -6.86
N TYR A 206 -21.84 6.14 -6.19
CA TYR A 206 -20.56 5.88 -6.83
C TYR A 206 -19.80 4.81 -6.06
N GLU A 207 -19.34 3.81 -6.77
CA GLU A 207 -18.40 2.82 -6.23
C GLU A 207 -16.99 3.19 -6.66
N ASP A 208 -16.02 3.11 -5.72
CA ASP A 208 -14.61 3.29 -6.08
C ASP A 208 -14.18 2.27 -7.12
N LEU A 209 -13.25 2.65 -7.96
CA LEU A 209 -12.82 1.87 -9.11
C LEU A 209 -12.29 0.49 -8.70
N SER A 210 -12.67 -0.54 -9.47
CA SER A 210 -12.02 -1.86 -9.38
C SER A 210 -10.54 -1.75 -9.73
N LEU A 211 -9.74 -2.75 -9.35
CA LEU A 211 -8.30 -2.78 -9.66
C LEU A 211 -8.03 -2.50 -11.14
N ALA A 212 -8.77 -3.13 -12.05
CA ALA A 212 -8.61 -2.94 -13.48
C ALA A 212 -8.81 -1.47 -13.91
N LEU A 213 -9.91 -0.85 -13.50
CA LEU A 213 -10.21 0.55 -13.82
C LEU A 213 -9.25 1.53 -13.14
N ARG A 214 -8.88 1.25 -11.90
CA ARG A 214 -7.89 2.04 -11.14
C ARG A 214 -6.52 2.00 -11.80
N THR A 215 -6.12 0.85 -12.32
CA THR A 215 -4.89 0.70 -13.11
C THR A 215 -4.91 1.57 -14.36
N LEU A 216 -6.02 1.61 -15.09
CA LEU A 216 -6.17 2.49 -16.27
C LEU A 216 -6.02 3.95 -15.88
N ARG A 217 -6.67 4.38 -14.81
CA ARG A 217 -6.57 5.75 -14.31
C ARG A 217 -5.14 6.13 -13.89
N ASP A 218 -4.45 5.23 -13.15
CA ASP A 218 -3.21 5.58 -12.44
C ASP A 218 -1.93 5.23 -13.23
N LEU A 219 -1.93 4.16 -14.04
CA LEU A 219 -0.73 3.63 -14.69
C LEU A 219 -0.64 3.90 -16.19
N VAL A 220 -1.78 4.14 -16.88
CA VAL A 220 -1.71 4.38 -18.33
C VAL A 220 -0.97 5.68 -18.62
N SER A 221 0.08 5.54 -19.40
CA SER A 221 0.95 6.61 -19.88
C SER A 221 1.06 6.55 -21.41
N PRO A 222 1.62 7.57 -22.07
CA PRO A 222 1.89 7.52 -23.51
C PRO A 222 2.76 6.34 -23.94
N LYS A 223 3.52 5.74 -23.02
CA LYS A 223 4.41 4.60 -23.27
C LYS A 223 3.67 3.25 -23.38
N ILE A 224 2.46 3.15 -22.79
CA ILE A 224 1.65 1.94 -22.87
C ILE A 224 1.10 1.79 -24.28
N GLU A 225 1.49 0.73 -24.97
CA GLU A 225 1.06 0.46 -26.35
C GLU A 225 -0.24 -0.34 -26.37
N LYS A 226 -0.40 -1.32 -25.48
CA LYS A 226 -1.54 -2.22 -25.45
C LYS A 226 -2.00 -2.56 -24.06
N ILE A 227 -3.32 -2.72 -23.92
CA ILE A 227 -4.00 -3.12 -22.69
C ILE A 227 -4.87 -4.32 -23.04
N ARG A 228 -4.47 -5.50 -22.57
CA ARG A 228 -5.15 -6.76 -22.89
C ARG A 228 -5.95 -7.28 -21.70
N ILE A 229 -7.20 -7.63 -21.95
CA ILE A 229 -8.15 -8.10 -20.96
C ILE A 229 -8.69 -9.47 -21.36
N ASP A 230 -8.59 -10.47 -20.52
CA ASP A 230 -9.05 -11.85 -20.80
C ASP A 230 -10.56 -12.06 -20.58
N SER A 231 -11.19 -11.31 -19.69
CA SER A 231 -12.62 -11.39 -19.42
C SER A 231 -13.41 -10.53 -20.40
N ARG A 232 -14.27 -11.15 -21.21
CA ARG A 232 -15.14 -10.42 -22.15
C ARG A 232 -16.08 -9.44 -21.44
N GLU A 233 -16.65 -9.85 -20.31
CA GLU A 233 -17.55 -8.98 -19.54
C GLU A 233 -16.81 -7.76 -18.99
N THR A 234 -15.63 -7.98 -18.42
CA THR A 234 -14.80 -6.88 -17.89
C THR A 234 -14.27 -5.99 -19.03
N PHE A 235 -13.92 -6.58 -20.18
CA PHE A 235 -13.54 -5.80 -21.35
C PHE A 235 -14.64 -4.83 -21.79
N GLN A 236 -15.90 -5.28 -21.86
CA GLN A 236 -17.03 -4.40 -22.20
C GLN A 236 -17.22 -3.27 -21.19
N LYS A 237 -17.11 -3.56 -19.88
CA LYS A 237 -17.16 -2.53 -18.83
C LYS A 237 -16.02 -1.52 -18.96
N ILE A 238 -14.80 -1.99 -19.29
CA ILE A 238 -13.63 -1.14 -19.49
C ILE A 238 -13.81 -0.26 -20.74
N VAL A 239 -14.29 -0.82 -21.84
CA VAL A 239 -14.55 -0.05 -23.07
C VAL A 239 -15.53 1.08 -22.78
N GLN A 240 -16.68 0.79 -22.15
CA GLN A 240 -17.64 1.80 -21.77
C GLN A 240 -17.01 2.89 -20.88
N PHE A 241 -16.27 2.51 -19.86
CA PHE A 241 -15.59 3.44 -18.95
C PHE A 241 -14.60 4.33 -19.71
N VAL A 242 -13.82 3.76 -20.62
CA VAL A 242 -12.82 4.49 -21.40
C VAL A 242 -13.48 5.44 -22.41
N GLU A 243 -14.51 5.00 -23.13
CA GLU A 243 -15.27 5.86 -24.06
C GLU A 243 -15.89 7.07 -23.37
N GLU A 244 -16.40 6.89 -22.13
CA GLU A 244 -17.04 7.95 -21.37
C GLU A 244 -16.04 8.91 -20.71
N LEU A 245 -14.92 8.40 -20.16
CA LEU A 245 -14.04 9.16 -19.27
C LEU A 245 -12.64 9.41 -19.84
N MET A 246 -12.10 8.49 -20.66
CA MET A 246 -10.72 8.51 -21.16
C MET A 246 -10.62 8.11 -22.65
N PRO A 247 -11.38 8.73 -23.55
CA PRO A 247 -11.49 8.29 -24.95
C PRO A 247 -10.15 8.25 -25.70
N GLU A 248 -9.14 8.97 -25.23
CA GLU A 248 -7.79 9.05 -25.79
C GLU A 248 -6.99 7.74 -25.72
N ILE A 249 -7.45 6.75 -24.93
CA ILE A 249 -6.79 5.44 -24.81
C ILE A 249 -7.61 4.28 -25.39
N ALA A 250 -8.75 4.55 -26.01
CA ALA A 250 -9.68 3.53 -26.48
C ALA A 250 -9.06 2.59 -27.53
N ASP A 251 -8.21 3.10 -28.39
CA ASP A 251 -7.50 2.37 -29.45
C ASP A 251 -6.44 1.37 -28.94
N ARG A 252 -6.07 1.48 -27.65
CA ARG A 252 -5.07 0.60 -27.01
C ARG A 252 -5.69 -0.63 -26.37
N LEU A 253 -7.04 -0.68 -26.24
CA LEU A 253 -7.76 -1.77 -25.60
C LEU A 253 -7.86 -2.97 -26.53
N GLU A 254 -7.47 -4.15 -26.06
CA GLU A 254 -7.59 -5.42 -26.76
C GLU A 254 -8.27 -6.47 -25.88
N HIS A 255 -9.33 -7.12 -26.39
CA HIS A 255 -9.86 -8.34 -25.78
C HIS A 255 -8.95 -9.51 -26.12
N TYR A 256 -8.54 -10.29 -25.12
CA TYR A 256 -7.76 -11.51 -25.29
C TYR A 256 -8.68 -12.74 -25.25
N PRO A 257 -9.02 -13.37 -26.37
CA PRO A 257 -9.93 -14.52 -26.44
C PRO A 257 -9.20 -15.87 -26.41
N GLY A 258 -7.88 -15.90 -26.13
CA GLY A 258 -7.07 -17.12 -26.18
C GLY A 258 -7.49 -18.17 -25.15
N GLU A 259 -7.37 -19.47 -25.50
CA GLU A 259 -7.63 -20.59 -24.58
C GLU A 259 -6.57 -20.69 -23.48
N ARG A 260 -5.31 -20.32 -23.80
CA ARG A 260 -4.22 -20.31 -22.81
C ARG A 260 -4.38 -19.09 -21.92
N PRO A 261 -4.32 -19.22 -20.57
CA PRO A 261 -4.39 -18.07 -19.68
C PRO A 261 -3.37 -17.00 -20.06
N ILE A 262 -3.78 -15.72 -20.04
CA ILE A 262 -2.94 -14.61 -20.50
C ILE A 262 -1.64 -14.51 -19.69
N PHE A 263 -1.69 -14.74 -18.38
CA PHE A 263 -0.52 -14.69 -17.52
C PHE A 263 0.48 -15.83 -17.81
N ASP A 264 -0.03 -17.02 -18.17
CA ASP A 264 0.84 -18.13 -18.60
C ASP A 264 1.49 -17.86 -19.95
N LEU A 265 0.75 -17.21 -20.88
CA LEU A 265 1.29 -16.87 -22.20
C LEU A 265 2.48 -15.92 -22.12
N TYR A 266 2.43 -14.95 -21.20
CA TYR A 266 3.46 -13.96 -20.99
C TYR A 266 4.50 -14.36 -19.91
N GLY A 267 4.41 -15.57 -19.36
CA GLY A 267 5.32 -16.05 -18.31
C GLY A 267 5.19 -15.29 -16.98
N VAL A 268 4.05 -14.61 -16.77
CA VAL A 268 3.80 -13.81 -15.56
C VAL A 268 3.69 -14.69 -14.33
N GLU A 269 3.02 -15.86 -14.44
CA GLU A 269 2.88 -16.79 -13.30
C GLU A 269 4.24 -17.27 -12.79
N ASP A 270 5.15 -17.64 -13.69
CA ASP A 270 6.50 -18.08 -13.32
C ASP A 270 7.29 -16.97 -12.62
N GLU A 271 7.17 -15.73 -13.11
CA GLU A 271 7.86 -14.58 -12.49
C GLU A 271 7.24 -14.20 -11.14
N VAL A 272 5.92 -14.34 -10.98
CA VAL A 272 5.25 -14.16 -9.68
C VAL A 272 5.74 -15.20 -8.68
N GLN A 273 5.83 -16.48 -9.06
CA GLN A 273 6.35 -17.52 -8.17
C GLN A 273 7.79 -17.24 -7.74
N LYS A 274 8.67 -16.85 -8.68
CA LYS A 274 10.05 -16.43 -8.36
C LYS A 274 10.07 -15.19 -7.43
N ALA A 275 9.15 -14.26 -7.63
CA ALA A 275 9.06 -13.06 -6.80
C ALA A 275 8.53 -13.33 -5.38
N LEU A 276 7.93 -14.49 -5.11
CA LEU A 276 7.55 -14.92 -3.77
C LEU A 276 8.71 -15.57 -3.01
N GLU A 277 9.77 -15.99 -3.70
CA GLU A 277 10.93 -16.59 -3.08
C GLU A 277 11.78 -15.53 -2.33
N ARG A 278 12.36 -15.92 -1.21
CA ARG A 278 13.28 -15.09 -0.44
C ARG A 278 14.57 -14.78 -1.20
N LYS A 279 15.08 -15.75 -1.97
CA LYS A 279 16.33 -15.67 -2.73
C LYS A 279 16.07 -15.28 -4.18
N VAL A 280 16.78 -14.25 -4.67
CA VAL A 280 16.69 -13.75 -6.05
C VAL A 280 18.03 -13.99 -6.74
N PRO A 281 18.12 -14.87 -7.74
CA PRO A 281 19.36 -15.10 -8.47
C PRO A 281 19.73 -13.92 -9.36
N LEU A 282 21.01 -13.62 -9.44
CA LEU A 282 21.60 -12.68 -10.40
C LEU A 282 22.16 -13.45 -11.62
N LYS A 283 22.19 -12.82 -12.78
CA LYS A 283 22.70 -13.43 -14.03
C LYS A 283 24.18 -13.80 -13.94
N SER A 284 24.95 -13.02 -13.15
CA SER A 284 26.37 -13.28 -12.86
C SER A 284 26.62 -14.56 -12.05
N GLY A 285 25.60 -15.10 -11.38
CA GLY A 285 25.70 -16.22 -10.43
C GLY A 285 25.69 -15.80 -8.97
N GLY A 286 25.66 -14.50 -8.68
CA GLY A 286 25.34 -13.94 -7.37
C GLY A 286 23.87 -14.07 -7.05
N TYR A 287 23.44 -13.55 -5.90
CA TYR A 287 22.04 -13.53 -5.50
C TYR A 287 21.76 -12.47 -4.45
N LEU A 288 20.48 -12.09 -4.38
CA LEU A 288 19.94 -11.23 -3.31
C LEU A 288 19.16 -12.08 -2.32
N ILE A 289 19.16 -11.70 -1.06
CA ILE A 289 18.22 -12.15 -0.05
C ILE A 289 17.31 -10.98 0.30
N VAL A 290 16.00 -11.17 0.19
CA VAL A 290 15.01 -10.12 0.46
C VAL A 290 14.16 -10.54 1.64
N ASP A 291 14.28 -9.83 2.76
CA ASP A 291 13.60 -10.11 4.02
C ASP A 291 12.70 -8.92 4.41
N PRO A 292 11.39 -9.00 4.14
CA PRO A 292 10.44 -8.05 4.69
C PRO A 292 10.20 -8.35 6.18
N ALA A 293 10.50 -7.39 7.05
CA ALA A 293 10.17 -7.42 8.46
C ALA A 293 9.00 -6.47 8.77
N GLU A 294 8.58 -6.40 10.04
CA GLU A 294 7.44 -5.56 10.47
C GLU A 294 7.68 -4.08 10.21
N ALA A 295 8.87 -3.57 10.54
CA ALA A 295 9.19 -2.13 10.47
C ALA A 295 9.92 -1.72 9.19
N MET A 296 10.64 -2.63 8.55
CA MET A 296 11.49 -2.34 7.38
C MET A 296 11.70 -3.58 6.53
N SER A 297 12.21 -3.39 5.31
CA SER A 297 12.69 -4.48 4.46
C SER A 297 14.21 -4.42 4.36
N THR A 298 14.88 -5.56 4.46
CA THR A 298 16.33 -5.68 4.28
C THR A 298 16.63 -6.47 3.02
N ILE A 299 17.67 -6.04 2.31
CA ILE A 299 18.14 -6.69 1.09
C ILE A 299 19.64 -6.87 1.22
N ASP A 300 20.10 -8.13 1.20
CA ASP A 300 21.49 -8.54 1.30
C ASP A 300 21.99 -9.03 -0.06
N VAL A 301 23.18 -8.59 -0.49
CA VAL A 301 23.81 -8.92 -1.78
C VAL A 301 24.95 -9.88 -1.60
N ASN A 302 24.92 -10.97 -2.35
CA ASN A 302 25.92 -12.03 -2.25
C ASN A 302 26.54 -12.35 -3.62
N THR A 303 27.86 -12.57 -3.68
CA THR A 303 28.56 -12.98 -4.92
C THR A 303 28.19 -14.40 -5.34
N GLY A 304 27.76 -15.27 -4.41
CA GLY A 304 27.45 -16.67 -4.69
C GLY A 304 28.63 -17.43 -5.28
N ALA A 305 28.40 -18.10 -6.39
CA ALA A 305 29.45 -18.85 -7.11
C ALA A 305 30.29 -17.98 -8.07
N PHE A 306 30.01 -16.69 -8.16
CA PHE A 306 30.73 -15.79 -9.07
C PHE A 306 32.08 -15.38 -8.46
N VAL A 307 33.15 -16.03 -8.87
CA VAL A 307 34.52 -15.87 -8.33
C VAL A 307 35.39 -14.92 -9.15
N GLY A 308 34.89 -14.34 -10.26
CA GLY A 308 35.64 -13.46 -11.16
C GLY A 308 36.93 -14.09 -11.74
N HIS A 309 37.44 -13.52 -12.83
CA HIS A 309 38.61 -14.13 -13.49
C HIS A 309 39.96 -13.51 -13.10
N ARG A 310 40.03 -12.27 -12.59
CA ARG A 310 41.32 -11.57 -12.38
C ARG A 310 41.39 -10.58 -11.22
N ASN A 311 40.29 -10.00 -10.78
CA ASN A 311 40.25 -8.99 -9.71
C ASN A 311 38.99 -9.14 -8.88
N LEU A 312 39.15 -9.27 -7.57
CA LEU A 312 38.04 -9.42 -6.62
C LEU A 312 37.17 -8.16 -6.63
N GLU A 313 37.77 -6.99 -6.56
CA GLU A 313 37.08 -5.71 -6.51
C GLU A 313 36.22 -5.44 -7.75
N GLU A 314 36.76 -5.75 -8.96
CA GLU A 314 35.97 -5.64 -10.19
C GLU A 314 34.78 -6.61 -10.21
N THR A 315 34.93 -7.78 -9.60
CA THR A 315 33.87 -8.78 -9.47
C THR A 315 32.78 -8.25 -8.54
N ILE A 316 33.16 -7.71 -7.39
CA ILE A 316 32.25 -7.08 -6.41
C ILE A 316 31.49 -5.93 -7.06
N PHE A 317 32.20 -5.02 -7.72
CA PHE A 317 31.59 -3.87 -8.40
C PHE A 317 30.56 -4.28 -9.45
N LYS A 318 30.88 -5.25 -10.32
CA LYS A 318 29.92 -5.79 -11.31
C LYS A 318 28.72 -6.46 -10.68
N THR A 319 28.93 -7.22 -9.61
CA THR A 319 27.83 -7.83 -8.86
C THR A 319 26.93 -6.78 -8.23
N ASN A 320 27.48 -5.76 -7.61
CA ASN A 320 26.72 -4.66 -7.00
C ASN A 320 25.95 -3.82 -8.05
N LEU A 321 26.52 -3.57 -9.24
CA LEU A 321 25.79 -2.92 -10.34
C LEU A 321 24.60 -3.74 -10.83
N GLU A 322 24.78 -5.06 -10.98
CA GLU A 322 23.69 -5.96 -11.36
C GLU A 322 22.63 -6.04 -10.24
N ALA A 323 23.08 -6.09 -8.97
CA ALA A 323 22.22 -6.07 -7.81
C ALA A 323 21.36 -4.79 -7.77
N ALA A 324 21.93 -3.62 -7.99
CA ALA A 324 21.21 -2.34 -8.00
C ALA A 324 20.07 -2.33 -9.02
N ILE A 325 20.30 -2.84 -10.24
CA ILE A 325 19.26 -2.98 -11.27
C ILE A 325 18.17 -3.96 -10.85
N THR A 326 18.57 -5.11 -10.29
CA THR A 326 17.66 -6.17 -9.87
C THR A 326 16.85 -5.74 -8.66
N ILE A 327 17.46 -5.04 -7.69
CA ILE A 327 16.78 -4.49 -6.50
C ILE A 327 15.66 -3.54 -6.92
N ALA A 328 15.95 -2.55 -7.77
CA ALA A 328 14.93 -1.61 -8.23
C ALA A 328 13.73 -2.33 -8.86
N ARG A 329 13.96 -3.37 -9.68
CA ARG A 329 12.90 -4.20 -10.25
C ARG A 329 12.13 -4.98 -9.16
N GLN A 330 12.83 -5.59 -8.18
CA GLN A 330 12.19 -6.36 -7.12
C GLN A 330 11.34 -5.48 -6.18
N LEU A 331 11.75 -4.23 -5.93
CA LEU A 331 10.97 -3.27 -5.17
C LEU A 331 9.62 -2.98 -5.84
N ARG A 332 9.60 -2.80 -7.16
CA ARG A 332 8.38 -2.62 -7.96
C ARG A 332 7.54 -3.88 -7.98
N LEU A 333 8.13 -5.02 -8.39
CA LEU A 333 7.44 -6.29 -8.60
C LEU A 333 6.79 -6.82 -7.32
N ARG A 334 7.51 -6.77 -6.19
CA ARG A 334 7.00 -7.21 -4.88
C ARG A 334 6.17 -6.15 -4.17
N ASN A 335 6.13 -4.92 -4.70
CA ASN A 335 5.55 -3.74 -4.06
C ASN A 335 6.05 -3.55 -2.62
N LEU A 336 7.38 -3.66 -2.43
CA LEU A 336 8.01 -3.37 -1.15
C LEU A 336 7.99 -1.87 -0.89
N GLY A 337 7.76 -1.47 0.36
CA GLY A 337 7.68 -0.07 0.73
C GLY A 337 7.94 0.15 2.22
N GLY A 338 7.97 1.42 2.63
CA GLY A 338 8.45 1.84 3.94
C GLY A 338 9.96 2.08 3.92
N ILE A 339 10.62 1.79 5.01
CA ILE A 339 12.08 1.86 5.15
C ILE A 339 12.69 0.62 4.49
N ILE A 340 13.71 0.81 3.66
CA ILE A 340 14.44 -0.26 2.97
C ILE A 340 15.92 -0.05 3.24
N ILE A 341 16.58 -1.10 3.70
CA ILE A 341 18.02 -1.14 3.96
C ILE A 341 18.64 -2.13 3.00
N ILE A 342 19.65 -1.70 2.27
CA ILE A 342 20.36 -2.53 1.30
C ILE A 342 21.80 -2.68 1.76
N ASP A 343 22.24 -3.93 1.87
CA ASP A 343 23.61 -4.32 2.20
C ASP A 343 24.30 -4.77 0.91
N PHE A 344 24.99 -3.81 0.27
CA PHE A 344 25.83 -4.12 -0.89
C PHE A 344 27.15 -4.75 -0.42
N ILE A 345 27.76 -5.56 -1.26
CA ILE A 345 29.09 -6.11 -0.95
C ILE A 345 30.07 -4.94 -0.81
N ASP A 346 30.88 -4.98 0.25
CA ASP A 346 31.86 -3.92 0.54
C ASP A 346 32.74 -3.59 -0.64
N MET A 347 32.88 -2.31 -0.94
CA MET A 347 33.73 -1.74 -2.00
C MET A 347 34.73 -0.78 -1.38
N GLU A 348 36.01 -0.95 -1.68
CA GLU A 348 37.07 -0.03 -1.20
C GLU A 348 37.10 1.28 -1.99
N ASP A 349 36.74 1.26 -3.29
CA ASP A 349 36.73 2.43 -4.16
C ASP A 349 35.41 3.22 -4.04
N GLU A 350 35.53 4.46 -3.54
CA GLU A 350 34.39 5.38 -3.41
C GLU A 350 33.72 5.71 -4.77
N GLU A 351 34.46 5.67 -5.90
CA GLU A 351 33.86 5.90 -7.20
C GLU A 351 32.96 4.72 -7.62
N HIS A 352 33.35 3.50 -7.29
CA HIS A 352 32.49 2.30 -7.47
C HIS A 352 31.20 2.43 -6.63
N GLN A 353 31.31 2.85 -5.36
CA GLN A 353 30.15 3.09 -4.51
C GLN A 353 29.19 4.12 -5.12
N ARG A 354 29.75 5.26 -5.59
CA ARG A 354 28.97 6.32 -6.25
C ARG A 354 28.28 5.83 -7.54
N GLN A 355 28.94 4.99 -8.33
CA GLN A 355 28.37 4.45 -9.57
C GLN A 355 27.24 3.46 -9.28
N VAL A 356 27.35 2.63 -8.24
CA VAL A 356 26.29 1.71 -7.81
C VAL A 356 25.06 2.50 -7.36
N LEU A 357 25.23 3.55 -6.54
CA LEU A 357 24.13 4.42 -6.13
C LEU A 357 23.45 5.12 -7.30
N ARG A 358 24.21 5.74 -8.20
CA ARG A 358 23.65 6.37 -9.41
C ARG A 358 22.90 5.38 -10.29
N THR A 359 23.36 4.13 -10.34
CA THR A 359 22.67 3.07 -11.08
C THR A 359 21.34 2.74 -10.41
N LEU A 360 21.32 2.62 -9.10
CA LEU A 360 20.09 2.39 -8.33
C LEU A 360 19.10 3.54 -8.52
N GLU A 361 19.53 4.79 -8.35
CA GLU A 361 18.74 6.01 -8.57
C GLU A 361 18.11 6.03 -9.97
N LYS A 362 18.92 5.83 -11.00
CA LYS A 362 18.46 5.82 -12.38
C LYS A 362 17.43 4.73 -12.67
N GLN A 363 17.53 3.56 -12.03
CA GLN A 363 16.52 2.51 -12.19
C GLN A 363 15.23 2.83 -11.43
N LEU A 364 15.33 3.52 -10.29
CA LEU A 364 14.18 3.95 -9.50
C LEU A 364 13.40 5.13 -10.13
N GLU A 365 14.00 5.91 -11.04
CA GLU A 365 13.27 6.92 -11.82
C GLU A 365 12.11 6.34 -12.66
N ARG A 366 12.14 5.03 -12.92
CA ARG A 366 11.07 4.32 -13.62
C ARG A 366 9.94 3.85 -12.71
N ASP A 367 10.09 4.03 -11.41
CA ASP A 367 9.10 3.60 -10.42
C ASP A 367 8.00 4.66 -10.28
N HIS A 368 6.74 4.23 -10.40
CA HIS A 368 5.58 5.11 -10.16
C HIS A 368 5.43 5.50 -8.69
N ALA A 369 6.08 4.76 -7.77
CA ALA A 369 6.08 5.08 -6.36
C ALA A 369 7.18 6.10 -6.04
N LYS A 370 6.88 7.10 -5.21
CA LYS A 370 7.92 8.02 -4.73
C LYS A 370 8.95 7.25 -3.92
N THR A 371 10.22 7.35 -4.36
CA THR A 371 11.40 6.80 -3.70
C THR A 371 12.31 7.93 -3.24
N ASN A 372 13.05 7.71 -2.16
CA ASN A 372 14.06 8.65 -1.69
C ASN A 372 15.26 7.86 -1.15
N ILE A 373 16.42 8.02 -1.77
CA ILE A 373 17.69 7.47 -1.27
C ILE A 373 18.31 8.51 -0.34
N ILE A 374 18.52 8.12 0.92
CA ILE A 374 19.09 9.02 1.95
C ILE A 374 20.62 9.06 1.83
N GLY A 375 21.24 7.94 1.46
CA GLY A 375 22.68 7.80 1.29
C GLY A 375 23.23 6.48 1.84
N ILE A 376 24.57 6.42 1.96
CA ILE A 376 25.30 5.32 2.57
C ILE A 376 25.59 5.67 4.02
N THR A 377 25.34 4.75 4.93
CA THR A 377 25.70 4.89 6.35
C THR A 377 27.19 4.68 6.60
N GLU A 378 27.68 4.99 7.80
CA GLU A 378 29.04 4.67 8.24
C GLU A 378 29.33 3.15 8.24
N LEU A 379 28.29 2.32 8.27
CA LEU A 379 28.38 0.86 8.17
C LEU A 379 28.36 0.34 6.71
N GLY A 380 28.37 1.21 5.70
CA GLY A 380 28.30 0.81 4.29
C GLY A 380 26.88 0.50 3.78
N LEU A 381 25.85 0.60 4.62
CA LEU A 381 24.47 0.28 4.25
C LEU A 381 23.81 1.42 3.48
N VAL A 382 23.09 1.10 2.40
CA VAL A 382 22.26 2.08 1.68
C VAL A 382 20.90 2.18 2.35
N GLN A 383 20.51 3.38 2.75
CA GLN A 383 19.21 3.69 3.33
C GLN A 383 18.32 4.36 2.29
N MET A 384 17.11 3.83 2.13
CA MET A 384 16.10 4.45 1.28
C MET A 384 14.69 4.28 1.82
N THR A 385 13.79 5.09 1.31
CA THR A 385 12.35 4.93 1.55
C THR A 385 11.61 4.82 0.23
N ARG A 386 10.55 4.01 0.20
CA ARG A 386 9.65 3.87 -0.95
C ARG A 386 8.21 3.93 -0.48
N LYS A 387 7.38 4.74 -1.14
CA LYS A 387 5.94 4.77 -0.87
C LYS A 387 5.30 3.47 -1.32
N ARG A 388 4.63 2.76 -0.41
CA ARG A 388 3.88 1.54 -0.74
C ARG A 388 2.59 1.87 -1.49
N LEU A 389 2.35 1.20 -2.61
CA LEU A 389 1.16 1.36 -3.44
C LEU A 389 0.22 0.16 -3.26
N GLY A 390 -0.64 0.20 -2.24
CA GLY A 390 -1.57 -0.91 -1.96
C GLY A 390 -0.91 -2.12 -1.29
N THR A 391 -1.48 -3.32 -1.51
CA THR A 391 -1.04 -4.58 -0.90
C THR A 391 0.24 -5.09 -1.55
N GLY A 392 1.22 -5.54 -0.76
CA GLY A 392 2.44 -6.17 -1.27
C GLY A 392 2.17 -7.56 -1.84
N LEU A 393 3.03 -8.00 -2.78
CA LEU A 393 2.86 -9.30 -3.44
C LEU A 393 2.85 -10.45 -2.43
N LEU A 394 3.83 -10.50 -1.53
CA LEU A 394 3.88 -11.54 -0.50
C LEU A 394 2.63 -11.55 0.39
N GLU A 395 2.15 -10.37 0.79
CA GLU A 395 0.93 -10.24 1.62
C GLU A 395 -0.34 -10.70 0.88
N ALA A 396 -0.40 -10.48 -0.45
CA ALA A 396 -1.50 -10.95 -1.27
C ALA A 396 -1.56 -12.48 -1.39
N PHE A 397 -0.41 -13.14 -1.41
CA PHE A 397 -0.28 -14.59 -1.63
C PHE A 397 0.06 -15.41 -0.37
N SER A 398 0.12 -14.78 0.82
CA SER A 398 0.46 -15.47 2.07
C SER A 398 -0.55 -15.25 3.18
N THR A 399 -0.48 -16.12 4.17
CA THR A 399 -1.14 -15.98 5.47
C THR A 399 -0.12 -16.25 6.57
N THR A 400 -0.28 -15.62 7.73
CA THR A 400 0.61 -15.86 8.86
C THR A 400 0.60 -17.33 9.23
N CYS A 401 1.78 -17.94 9.31
CA CYS A 401 1.94 -19.34 9.70
C CYS A 401 1.46 -19.53 11.15
N THR A 402 0.46 -20.39 11.35
CA THR A 402 -0.09 -20.67 12.69
C THR A 402 0.90 -21.40 13.62
N HIS A 403 1.90 -22.10 13.07
CA HIS A 403 2.89 -22.87 13.83
C HIS A 403 3.97 -21.97 14.45
N CYS A 404 4.54 -21.04 13.69
CA CYS A 404 5.61 -20.15 14.17
C CYS A 404 5.16 -18.69 14.38
N ALA A 405 3.88 -18.38 14.16
CA ALA A 405 3.32 -17.02 14.23
C ALA A 405 4.16 -15.98 13.45
N GLY A 406 4.68 -16.39 12.29
CA GLY A 406 5.51 -15.54 11.42
C GLY A 406 6.99 -15.48 11.76
N ARG A 407 7.46 -16.14 12.84
CA ARG A 407 8.88 -16.09 13.26
C ARG A 407 9.84 -16.85 12.33
N GLY A 408 9.35 -17.84 11.55
CA GLY A 408 10.19 -18.68 10.70
C GLY A 408 11.05 -19.71 11.46
N LEU A 409 10.94 -19.75 12.79
CA LEU A 409 11.70 -20.62 13.68
C LEU A 409 10.75 -21.39 14.59
N ILE A 410 11.17 -22.61 14.95
CA ILE A 410 10.51 -23.42 15.97
C ILE A 410 11.24 -23.18 17.30
N VAL A 411 10.51 -22.66 18.29
CA VAL A 411 11.05 -22.44 19.63
C VAL A 411 10.86 -23.73 20.45
N HIS A 412 11.96 -24.28 20.92
CA HIS A 412 11.95 -25.40 21.84
C HIS A 412 11.98 -24.87 23.28
N SER A 413 10.92 -25.15 24.05
CA SER A 413 10.79 -24.70 25.43
C SER A 413 11.47 -25.65 26.45
N GLU A 414 11.83 -26.83 26.00
CA GLU A 414 12.53 -27.80 26.87
C GLU A 414 14.03 -27.50 26.92
N PRO A 415 14.68 -27.55 28.12
CA PRO A 415 16.13 -27.43 28.22
C PRO A 415 16.80 -28.55 27.43
N VAL A 416 17.78 -28.22 26.61
CA VAL A 416 18.61 -29.24 25.96
C VAL A 416 19.41 -29.92 27.05
N GLU A 417 19.06 -31.15 27.40
CA GLU A 417 19.92 -31.99 28.27
C GLU A 417 21.24 -32.19 27.53
N VAL A 418 22.27 -31.50 27.96
CA VAL A 418 23.65 -31.79 27.59
C VAL A 418 24.00 -33.12 28.26
N ARG A 419 23.84 -34.22 27.53
CA ARG A 419 24.40 -35.48 27.99
C ARG A 419 25.91 -35.27 28.11
N PRO A 420 26.53 -35.47 29.30
CA PRO A 420 27.98 -35.47 29.42
C PRO A 420 28.51 -36.54 28.46
N SER A 421 29.41 -36.17 27.59
CA SER A 421 30.18 -37.13 26.82
C SER A 421 30.99 -37.96 27.80
N ASP A 422 30.60 -39.22 28.06
CA ASP A 422 31.44 -40.20 28.71
C ASP A 422 32.65 -40.51 27.83
N ASP A 423 33.65 -39.67 27.98
CA ASP A 423 35.01 -39.94 27.51
C ASP A 423 35.73 -40.74 28.61
N SER A 424 35.43 -42.01 28.68
CA SER A 424 36.27 -42.97 29.39
C SER A 424 36.70 -44.02 28.39
N GLY A 425 37.89 -43.79 27.84
CA GLY A 425 38.60 -44.82 27.11
C GLY A 425 38.80 -46.09 27.95
N ARG A 426 38.60 -47.22 27.33
CA ARG A 426 39.42 -48.48 27.57
C ARG A 426 39.25 -49.47 26.45
N ASP A 427 40.41 -49.83 25.97
CA ASP A 427 40.82 -51.00 25.19
C ASP A 427 40.01 -52.27 25.42
N GLY A 428 39.92 -53.10 24.37
CA GLY A 428 39.93 -54.54 24.58
C GLY A 428 39.00 -55.38 23.70
N SER A 429 39.57 -55.79 22.56
CA SER A 429 39.45 -57.10 21.93
C SER A 429 38.13 -57.85 21.77
N SER A 430 37.85 -58.08 20.51
CA SER A 430 37.42 -59.36 19.90
C SER A 430 36.21 -60.13 20.44
N LYS A 431 35.23 -60.36 19.60
CA LYS A 431 34.95 -61.64 18.93
C LYS A 431 33.59 -61.67 18.22
N ARG A 432 33.67 -62.20 17.03
CA ARG A 432 32.60 -62.66 16.15
C ARG A 432 31.50 -63.44 16.87
N SER A 433 30.24 -63.25 16.52
CA SER A 433 29.46 -64.40 16.03
C SER A 433 28.18 -63.99 15.30
N ARG A 434 27.93 -64.68 14.26
CA ARG A 434 26.79 -64.72 13.36
C ARG A 434 25.55 -65.29 14.06
N ARG A 435 24.36 -64.88 13.71
CA ARG A 435 23.22 -65.66 13.14
C ARG A 435 21.90 -65.03 13.38
N LYS A 436 21.24 -64.66 12.30
CA LYS A 436 20.10 -65.32 11.64
C LYS A 436 18.72 -65.25 12.34
N LYS A 437 17.80 -64.60 11.60
CA LYS A 437 16.44 -64.98 11.19
C LYS A 437 15.23 -64.71 12.09
N SER A 438 14.34 -63.94 11.48
CA SER A 438 12.88 -64.18 11.29
C SER A 438 11.96 -64.07 12.50
N GLY A 439 10.90 -63.33 12.29
CA GLY A 439 9.63 -63.48 13.03
C GLY A 439 8.75 -62.22 12.97
N ARG A 440 7.75 -62.40 12.29
CA ARG A 440 6.57 -61.57 11.99
C ARG A 440 5.71 -61.48 13.24
N ALA A 441 4.96 -60.37 13.29
CA ALA A 441 3.60 -60.22 13.78
C ALA A 441 3.37 -59.47 15.10
N ASP A 442 2.37 -58.60 14.97
CA ASP A 442 1.35 -58.14 15.92
C ASP A 442 1.61 -56.90 16.73
N ALA A 443 0.78 -55.92 16.40
CA ALA A 443 0.47 -54.74 17.24
C ALA A 443 -0.32 -55.16 18.48
N PRO A 444 -0.17 -54.48 19.58
CA PRO A 444 -1.37 -54.10 20.34
C PRO A 444 -1.43 -52.66 20.79
N ALA A 445 -2.66 -52.19 20.69
CA ALA A 445 -3.44 -51.29 21.55
C ALA A 445 -2.74 -50.18 22.37
N ALA A 446 -3.31 -49.00 22.18
CA ALA A 446 -3.11 -47.78 22.92
C ALA A 446 -3.43 -47.94 24.42
N GLU A 447 -2.49 -47.62 25.26
CA GLU A 447 -2.74 -47.31 26.67
C GLU A 447 -2.71 -45.80 26.88
N THR A 448 -3.84 -45.29 27.37
CA THR A 448 -4.04 -43.92 27.90
C THR A 448 -3.22 -43.74 29.16
N LYS A 449 -2.23 -42.86 29.16
CA LYS A 449 -1.53 -42.40 30.36
C LYS A 449 -2.26 -41.20 30.97
N ALA A 450 -2.50 -41.29 32.27
CA ALA A 450 -3.07 -40.27 33.14
C ALA A 450 -2.23 -38.99 33.19
N PRO A 451 -2.81 -37.81 33.54
CA PRO A 451 -2.12 -36.53 33.49
C PRO A 451 -1.02 -36.45 34.57
N ALA A 452 0.13 -35.92 34.14
CA ALA A 452 1.27 -35.66 34.99
C ALA A 452 0.95 -34.59 36.04
N GLN A 453 1.39 -34.84 37.28
CA GLN A 453 1.25 -33.91 38.41
C GLN A 453 2.05 -32.62 38.14
N GLU A 454 1.40 -31.49 38.34
CA GLU A 454 2.05 -30.18 38.25
C GLU A 454 3.17 -30.01 39.28
N HIS A 455 4.30 -29.49 38.83
CA HIS A 455 5.49 -29.22 39.64
C HIS A 455 5.19 -28.14 40.69
N PRO A 456 5.68 -28.27 41.95
CA PRO A 456 5.38 -27.33 43.05
C PRO A 456 5.66 -25.85 42.76
N LEU A 457 6.60 -25.54 41.87
CA LEU A 457 6.95 -24.20 41.44
C LEU A 457 5.81 -23.51 40.64
N PHE A 458 5.01 -24.25 39.90
CA PHE A 458 3.85 -23.70 39.18
C PHE A 458 2.70 -23.33 40.14
N ARG A 459 2.54 -24.02 41.24
CA ARG A 459 1.58 -23.69 42.30
C ARG A 459 1.93 -22.39 43.04
N ALA A 460 3.23 -22.11 43.23
CA ALA A 460 3.68 -20.90 43.92
C ALA A 460 3.50 -19.64 43.01
N MET A 461 3.59 -19.75 41.69
CA MET A 461 3.35 -18.64 40.77
C MET A 461 1.85 -18.27 40.64
N HIS A 462 0.94 -19.24 40.77
CA HIS A 462 -0.50 -18.96 40.73
C HIS A 462 -1.02 -18.38 42.04
N ALA A 463 -0.34 -18.57 43.17
CA ALA A 463 -0.76 -18.00 44.45
C ALA A 463 -0.42 -16.52 44.64
N HIS A 464 0.52 -15.97 43.82
CA HIS A 464 0.91 -14.56 43.88
C HIS A 464 0.15 -13.64 42.90
N ILE A 465 -0.77 -14.18 42.09
CA ILE A 465 -1.55 -13.39 41.13
C ILE A 465 -2.88 -12.89 41.74
N HIS A 466 -3.26 -13.34 42.94
CA HIS A 466 -4.53 -12.98 43.59
C HIS A 466 -4.39 -12.02 44.78
N GLU A 467 -3.26 -11.41 45.05
CA GLU A 467 -3.10 -10.49 46.20
C GLU A 467 -2.52 -9.10 45.84
N ASN A 468 -2.77 -8.56 44.62
CA ASN A 468 -2.54 -7.15 44.35
C ASN A 468 -3.55 -6.64 43.29
N ASP A 469 -4.81 -6.57 43.66
CA ASP A 469 -5.81 -5.72 43.05
C ASP A 469 -5.75 -4.35 43.72
N ASP A 470 -4.83 -3.50 43.34
CA ASP A 470 -4.87 -2.04 43.50
C ASP A 470 -3.63 -1.45 42.80
N VAL A 471 -3.61 -1.48 41.44
CA VAL A 471 -2.72 -0.63 40.66
C VAL A 471 -3.55 0.02 39.55
N GLU A 472 -3.65 1.35 39.61
CA GLU A 472 -4.22 2.21 38.58
C GLU A 472 -3.77 1.78 37.20
N VAL A 473 -4.73 1.36 36.37
CA VAL A 473 -4.49 1.14 34.93
C VAL A 473 -4.31 2.49 34.27
N VAL A 474 -3.07 2.90 34.09
CA VAL A 474 -2.72 4.00 33.19
C VAL A 474 -2.96 3.53 31.77
N ASP A 475 -3.92 4.15 31.14
CA ASP A 475 -4.46 3.86 29.82
C ASP A 475 -3.40 4.08 28.73
N VAL A 476 -2.71 3.02 28.30
CA VAL A 476 -1.70 3.01 27.23
C VAL A 476 -2.33 3.22 25.86
N HIS A 477 -3.65 3.31 25.75
CA HIS A 477 -4.38 3.58 24.51
C HIS A 477 -4.31 5.05 24.03
N ARG A 478 -3.77 5.97 24.83
CA ARG A 478 -3.69 7.38 24.44
C ARG A 478 -2.50 7.73 23.55
N GLN A 479 -1.47 6.90 23.47
CA GLN A 479 -0.30 7.15 22.60
C GLN A 479 -0.45 6.62 21.18
N ALA A 480 -1.33 5.63 20.95
CA ALA A 480 -1.56 5.12 19.60
C ALA A 480 -2.55 5.97 18.76
N GLU A 481 -3.28 6.90 19.38
CA GLU A 481 -4.19 7.80 18.67
C GLU A 481 -3.50 9.04 18.07
N ASP A 482 -2.28 9.38 18.49
CA ASP A 482 -1.56 10.56 17.99
C ASP A 482 -0.81 10.27 16.66
N GLU A 483 -0.44 9.04 16.36
CA GLU A 483 0.20 8.70 15.07
C GLU A 483 -0.79 8.57 13.90
N GLY A 484 -2.06 8.35 14.16
CA GLY A 484 -3.13 8.35 13.14
C GLY A 484 -3.60 9.75 12.70
N ARG A 485 -3.14 10.80 13.34
CA ARG A 485 -3.56 12.19 13.07
C ARG A 485 -2.80 12.89 11.94
N ALA A 486 -1.72 12.32 11.45
CA ALA A 486 -0.91 12.97 10.40
C ALA A 486 -1.64 13.12 9.06
N ASP A 487 -2.60 12.25 8.74
CA ASP A 487 -3.36 12.33 7.47
C ASP A 487 -4.64 13.19 7.56
N ALA A 488 -5.10 13.51 8.78
CA ALA A 488 -6.29 14.35 9.00
C ALA A 488 -5.96 15.84 9.22
N TYR A 489 -4.69 16.18 9.43
CA TYR A 489 -4.26 17.56 9.73
C TYR A 489 -4.14 18.48 8.52
N ALA A 490 -4.23 17.98 7.31
CA ALA A 490 -4.22 18.81 6.10
C ALA A 490 -5.44 19.75 5.97
N ALA A 491 -6.46 19.59 6.81
CA ALA A 491 -7.68 20.41 6.76
C ALA A 491 -7.75 21.52 7.84
N ARG A 492 -6.73 21.67 8.71
CA ARG A 492 -6.90 22.53 9.91
C ARG A 492 -5.97 23.72 10.04
N LEU A 493 -5.12 24.01 9.08
CA LEU A 493 -4.20 25.17 9.15
C LEU A 493 -4.41 26.14 8.00
N VAL A 494 -5.43 26.99 8.08
CA VAL A 494 -5.39 28.38 7.59
C VAL A 494 -6.42 29.20 8.37
N HIS A 495 -6.04 29.76 9.49
CA HIS A 495 -6.56 31.02 10.00
C HIS A 495 -5.40 31.74 10.68
N VAL A 496 -4.78 32.64 9.95
CA VAL A 496 -3.89 33.67 10.48
C VAL A 496 -4.71 34.96 10.42
N PRO A 497 -4.94 35.67 11.54
CA PRO A 497 -5.63 36.96 11.51
C PRO A 497 -4.71 38.03 10.90
N GLU A 498 -5.25 38.78 9.95
CA GLU A 498 -4.64 40.01 9.44
C GLU A 498 -4.43 41.00 10.59
N HIS A 499 -3.19 41.32 10.89
CA HIS A 499 -2.83 42.51 11.69
C HIS A 499 -3.01 43.74 10.82
N GLN A 500 -4.00 44.58 11.18
CA GLN A 500 -4.12 45.97 10.77
C GLN A 500 -2.88 46.73 11.17
N HIS A 501 -2.11 47.22 10.22
CA HIS A 501 -1.12 48.27 10.44
C HIS A 501 -1.79 49.62 10.25
N ASP A 502 -2.02 50.33 11.34
CA ASP A 502 -2.34 51.73 11.39
C ASP A 502 -1.21 52.56 10.76
N GLY A 503 -1.61 53.37 9.80
CA GLY A 503 -0.75 54.39 9.17
C GLY A 503 -0.43 55.53 10.12
N GLN A 504 0.80 55.84 10.27
CA GLN A 504 1.25 57.17 10.69
C GLN A 504 2.02 57.84 9.57
N GLU A 505 1.35 58.86 9.00
CA GLU A 505 1.98 59.88 8.20
C GLU A 505 3.08 60.61 8.98
N VAL A 506 4.29 60.62 8.46
CA VAL A 506 5.33 61.61 8.84
C VAL A 506 5.64 62.45 7.62
N ARG A 507 5.11 63.66 7.64
CA ARG A 507 5.53 64.79 6.78
C ARG A 507 6.99 65.13 7.09
N HIS A 508 7.83 65.18 6.10
CA HIS A 508 8.98 66.09 6.11
C HIS A 508 9.13 66.80 4.77
N ARG A 509 9.15 68.12 4.94
CA ARG A 509 9.50 69.15 3.94
C ARG A 509 10.97 68.99 3.52
N ARG A 510 11.28 69.01 2.31
CA ARG A 510 11.92 70.00 1.42
C ARG A 510 12.12 69.36 0.05
#